data_b10f92564c5839dab3c2bce8bf8a59be
#
_entry.id   b10f92564c5839dab3c2bce8bf8a59be
#
_cell.length_a   1.000
_cell.length_b   1.000
_cell.length_c   1.000
_cell.angle_alpha   90.00
_cell.angle_beta   90.00
_cell.angle_gamma   90.00
#
_symmetry.space_group_name_H-M   'P 1'
#
loop_
_entity.id
_entity.type
_entity.pdbx_description
1 polymer ?
#
loop_
_entity_poly.entity_id
_entity_poly.type
_entity_poly.pdbx_seq_one_letter_code
_entity_poly.pdbx_strand_id
1 'polypeptide(L)'
;ASAYGAGSFEIAKTLEDHRVDYLAVAVADEGADLRKAGINSSIIIMNPEITAFKTMFDYRLEPEVYSFHLLEELIKAAEREGVSNFPIHIKIDTGMHRLGFAPSEIPQLVQRLQKQSADITRSVFSRLVGSDAERFDAFTRHQIETFEAASTTLQEGFKHKIIRHICNTAGIERYPGAQFDMVRLGIGLYGVDPFTNKMLHNVTTLKTTILQIHEVPADETVGYSRKGVLTRDSRIAAIPI
;
A
#
# COMPACT_ATOMS: atom_id res chain seq x y z
N ALA A 1 -2.84 -10.37 -0.62
CA ALA A 1 -3.12 -10.15 0.81
C ALA A 1 -4.63 -10.11 1.13
N SER A 2 -5.48 -10.55 0.22
CA SER A 2 -6.93 -10.75 0.43
C SER A 2 -7.64 -9.60 1.19
N ALA A 3 -7.26 -8.34 0.92
CA ALA A 3 -7.81 -7.15 1.55
C ALA A 3 -7.85 -7.26 3.09
N TYR A 4 -6.69 -7.53 3.71
CA TYR A 4 -6.54 -7.78 5.15
C TYR A 4 -7.36 -8.97 5.67
N GLY A 5 -7.68 -9.93 4.80
CA GLY A 5 -8.49 -11.11 5.12
C GLY A 5 -10.01 -10.92 4.94
N ALA A 6 -10.45 -9.75 4.50
CA ALA A 6 -11.88 -9.44 4.32
C ALA A 6 -12.45 -9.89 2.96
N GLY A 7 -11.62 -10.43 2.06
CA GLY A 7 -12.02 -10.81 0.71
C GLY A 7 -11.67 -9.74 -0.33
N SER A 8 -10.78 -10.08 -1.27
CA SER A 8 -10.29 -9.10 -2.25
C SER A 8 -11.38 -8.61 -3.19
N PHE A 9 -12.24 -9.51 -3.66
CA PHE A 9 -13.29 -9.17 -4.61
C PHE A 9 -14.38 -8.32 -3.97
N GLU A 10 -14.89 -8.72 -2.80
CA GLU A 10 -15.98 -8.03 -2.11
C GLU A 10 -15.59 -6.60 -1.74
N ILE A 11 -14.36 -6.43 -1.25
CA ILE A 11 -13.84 -5.09 -0.92
C ILE A 11 -13.61 -4.27 -2.20
N ALA A 12 -12.99 -4.85 -3.23
CA ALA A 12 -12.75 -4.15 -4.49
C ALA A 12 -14.06 -3.73 -5.15
N LYS A 13 -15.08 -4.60 -5.15
CA LYS A 13 -16.39 -4.30 -5.69
C LYS A 13 -17.09 -3.17 -4.93
N THR A 14 -17.06 -3.23 -3.60
CA THR A 14 -17.60 -2.16 -2.75
C THR A 14 -16.93 -0.82 -3.05
N LEU A 15 -15.59 -0.80 -3.13
CA LEU A 15 -14.83 0.42 -3.41
C LEU A 15 -15.12 0.95 -4.83
N GLU A 16 -15.22 0.07 -5.83
CA GLU A 16 -15.59 0.44 -7.20
C GLU A 16 -17.00 1.07 -7.25
N ASP A 17 -17.99 0.49 -6.55
CA ASP A 17 -19.36 1.03 -6.46
C ASP A 17 -19.37 2.40 -5.76
N HIS A 18 -18.43 2.66 -4.87
CA HIS A 18 -18.21 3.96 -4.23
C HIS A 18 -17.30 4.90 -5.05
N ARG A 19 -16.91 4.50 -6.26
CA ARG A 19 -16.15 5.31 -7.23
C ARG A 19 -14.80 5.78 -6.71
N VAL A 20 -14.06 4.91 -6.01
CA VAL A 20 -12.67 5.21 -5.70
C VAL A 20 -11.85 5.27 -7.00
N ASP A 21 -10.86 6.16 -7.06
CA ASP A 21 -10.06 6.38 -8.27
C ASP A 21 -9.12 5.22 -8.56
N TYR A 22 -8.53 4.64 -7.51
CA TYR A 22 -7.53 3.57 -7.62
C TYR A 22 -7.71 2.51 -6.56
N LEU A 23 -7.47 1.26 -6.96
CA LEU A 23 -7.19 0.16 -6.06
C LEU A 23 -5.68 -0.11 -6.04
N ALA A 24 -5.14 -0.64 -4.96
CA ALA A 24 -3.74 -1.06 -4.89
C ALA A 24 -3.64 -2.48 -4.34
N VAL A 25 -2.91 -3.34 -5.06
CA VAL A 25 -2.64 -4.73 -4.67
C VAL A 25 -1.14 -4.98 -4.61
N ALA A 26 -0.73 -6.07 -3.98
CA ALA A 26 0.69 -6.34 -3.79
C ALA A 26 1.36 -6.81 -5.08
N VAL A 27 0.79 -7.79 -5.79
CA VAL A 27 1.40 -8.44 -6.94
C VAL A 27 0.43 -8.51 -8.13
N ALA A 28 0.95 -8.78 -9.32
CA ALA A 28 0.17 -8.79 -10.55
C ALA A 28 -0.95 -9.84 -10.55
N ASP A 29 -0.74 -11.01 -9.95
CA ASP A 29 -1.75 -12.07 -9.90
C ASP A 29 -3.01 -11.64 -9.13
N GLU A 30 -2.86 -10.91 -8.02
CA GLU A 30 -4.01 -10.35 -7.29
C GLU A 30 -4.82 -9.38 -8.19
N GLY A 31 -4.12 -8.54 -8.97
CA GLY A 31 -4.77 -7.62 -9.90
C GLY A 31 -5.46 -8.34 -11.06
N ALA A 32 -4.82 -9.37 -11.62
CA ALA A 32 -5.38 -10.19 -12.69
C ALA A 32 -6.63 -10.93 -12.23
N ASP A 33 -6.64 -11.45 -11.01
CA ASP A 33 -7.83 -12.13 -10.45
C ASP A 33 -8.99 -11.16 -10.24
N LEU A 34 -8.73 -9.94 -9.79
CA LEU A 34 -9.74 -8.89 -9.72
C LEU A 34 -10.31 -8.53 -11.11
N ARG A 35 -9.44 -8.43 -12.14
CA ARG A 35 -9.88 -8.21 -13.53
C ARG A 35 -10.77 -9.33 -14.05
N LYS A 36 -10.37 -10.60 -13.83
CA LYS A 36 -11.18 -11.78 -14.21
C LYS A 36 -12.53 -11.80 -13.50
N ALA A 37 -12.59 -11.30 -12.28
CA ALA A 37 -13.82 -11.15 -11.50
C ALA A 37 -14.68 -9.95 -11.92
N GLY A 38 -14.24 -9.11 -12.89
CA GLY A 38 -15.02 -8.02 -13.47
C GLY A 38 -14.76 -6.65 -12.86
N ILE A 39 -13.72 -6.47 -12.04
CA ILE A 39 -13.31 -5.15 -11.53
C ILE A 39 -12.65 -4.34 -12.65
N ASN A 40 -13.14 -3.12 -12.88
CA ASN A 40 -12.69 -2.23 -13.96
C ASN A 40 -11.89 -1.01 -13.45
N SER A 41 -11.95 -0.68 -12.17
CA SER A 41 -11.19 0.42 -11.56
C SER A 41 -9.70 0.31 -11.86
N SER A 42 -8.96 1.43 -11.92
CA SER A 42 -7.50 1.41 -12.04
C SER A 42 -6.86 0.66 -10.88
N ILE A 43 -5.88 -0.22 -11.17
CA ILE A 43 -5.21 -1.05 -10.17
C ILE A 43 -3.72 -0.81 -10.21
N ILE A 44 -3.15 -0.37 -9.09
CA ILE A 44 -1.71 -0.19 -8.90
C ILE A 44 -1.10 -1.47 -8.33
N ILE A 45 0.00 -1.93 -8.93
CA ILE A 45 0.80 -3.05 -8.42
C ILE A 45 1.97 -2.51 -7.61
N MET A 46 1.96 -2.80 -6.30
CA MET A 46 2.92 -2.23 -5.34
C MET A 46 4.27 -2.97 -5.28
N ASN A 47 4.34 -4.21 -5.76
CA ASN A 47 5.58 -4.98 -5.87
C ASN A 47 5.59 -5.67 -7.24
N PRO A 48 5.81 -4.93 -8.32
CA PRO A 48 5.82 -5.50 -9.66
C PRO A 48 7.05 -6.40 -9.84
N GLU A 49 6.83 -7.60 -10.38
CA GLU A 49 7.87 -8.53 -10.76
C GLU A 49 8.15 -8.40 -12.27
N ILE A 50 9.41 -8.43 -12.65
CA ILE A 50 9.85 -8.35 -14.07
C ILE A 50 9.19 -9.44 -14.93
N THR A 51 9.05 -10.64 -14.37
CA THR A 51 8.41 -11.79 -15.03
C THR A 51 6.90 -11.62 -15.26
N ALA A 52 6.26 -10.69 -14.56
CA ALA A 52 4.82 -10.44 -14.62
C ALA A 52 4.44 -9.24 -15.51
N PHE A 53 5.38 -8.57 -16.20
CA PHE A 53 5.07 -7.41 -17.05
C PHE A 53 4.03 -7.71 -18.12
N LYS A 54 4.13 -8.87 -18.80
CA LYS A 54 3.13 -9.26 -19.78
C LYS A 54 1.73 -9.36 -19.16
N THR A 55 1.61 -9.95 -17.97
CA THR A 55 0.34 -10.01 -17.23
C THR A 55 -0.17 -8.59 -16.92
N MET A 56 0.73 -7.66 -16.52
CA MET A 56 0.33 -6.28 -16.25
C MET A 56 -0.19 -5.57 -17.50
N PHE A 57 0.44 -5.78 -18.66
CA PHE A 57 -0.05 -5.22 -19.92
C PHE A 57 -1.40 -5.82 -20.33
N ASP A 58 -1.53 -7.14 -20.32
CA ASP A 58 -2.74 -7.88 -20.73
C ASP A 58 -3.96 -7.47 -19.87
N TYR A 59 -3.76 -7.27 -18.56
CA TYR A 59 -4.82 -6.94 -17.59
C TYR A 59 -4.89 -5.45 -17.23
N ARG A 60 -4.10 -4.57 -17.88
CA ARG A 60 -4.03 -3.13 -17.60
C ARG A 60 -3.81 -2.83 -16.12
N LEU A 61 -2.74 -3.41 -15.57
CA LEU A 61 -2.33 -3.23 -14.19
C LEU A 61 -1.14 -2.27 -14.13
N GLU A 62 -1.26 -1.18 -13.40
CA GLU A 62 -0.33 -0.05 -13.42
C GLU A 62 0.81 -0.28 -12.41
N PRO A 63 2.08 -0.52 -12.82
CA PRO A 63 3.14 -0.85 -11.89
C PRO A 63 3.67 0.37 -11.12
N GLU A 64 4.02 0.17 -9.85
CA GLU A 64 4.97 1.01 -9.13
C GLU A 64 6.37 0.86 -9.76
N VAL A 65 7.08 1.97 -10.00
CA VAL A 65 8.46 1.96 -10.47
C VAL A 65 9.35 2.65 -9.44
N TYR A 66 10.34 1.92 -8.93
CA TYR A 66 11.15 2.33 -7.78
C TYR A 66 12.66 2.31 -8.03
N SER A 67 13.11 1.89 -9.22
CA SER A 67 14.52 1.87 -9.58
C SER A 67 14.72 1.97 -11.08
N PHE A 68 15.91 2.44 -11.50
CA PHE A 68 16.28 2.46 -12.92
C PHE A 68 16.29 1.06 -13.53
N HIS A 69 16.74 0.04 -12.80
CA HIS A 69 16.73 -1.33 -13.29
C HIS A 69 15.31 -1.79 -13.65
N LEU A 70 14.33 -1.58 -12.75
CA LEU A 70 12.94 -1.93 -13.03
C LEU A 70 12.37 -1.13 -14.20
N LEU A 71 12.67 0.17 -14.28
CA LEU A 71 12.25 1.03 -15.38
C LEU A 71 12.77 0.54 -16.74
N GLU A 72 14.06 0.22 -16.83
CA GLU A 72 14.66 -0.27 -18.07
C GLU A 72 14.07 -1.61 -18.53
N GLU A 73 13.86 -2.53 -17.60
CA GLU A 73 13.24 -3.82 -17.94
C GLU A 73 11.76 -3.65 -18.36
N LEU A 74 11.02 -2.71 -17.74
CA LEU A 74 9.65 -2.38 -18.13
C LEU A 74 9.60 -1.77 -19.55
N ILE A 75 10.48 -0.81 -19.85
CA ILE A 75 10.58 -0.20 -21.18
C ILE A 75 10.87 -1.26 -22.24
N LYS A 76 11.87 -2.13 -22.02
CA LYS A 76 12.20 -3.23 -22.95
C LYS A 76 11.03 -4.19 -23.14
N ALA A 77 10.31 -4.48 -22.07
CA ALA A 77 9.13 -5.35 -22.15
C ALA A 77 8.00 -4.69 -22.95
N ALA A 78 7.73 -3.41 -22.71
CA ALA A 78 6.72 -2.65 -23.44
C ALA A 78 7.05 -2.53 -24.93
N GLU A 79 8.31 -2.24 -25.27
CA GLU A 79 8.77 -2.23 -26.66
C GLU A 79 8.59 -3.57 -27.36
N ARG A 80 8.93 -4.66 -26.69
CA ARG A 80 8.77 -6.05 -27.24
C ARG A 80 7.30 -6.40 -27.48
N GLU A 81 6.40 -5.98 -26.59
CA GLU A 81 4.96 -6.25 -26.70
C GLU A 81 4.22 -5.19 -27.53
N GLY A 82 4.92 -4.16 -28.05
CA GLY A 82 4.32 -3.07 -28.83
C GLY A 82 3.42 -2.14 -28.00
N VAL A 83 3.66 -2.06 -26.71
CA VAL A 83 2.92 -1.20 -25.78
C VAL A 83 3.55 0.18 -25.73
N SER A 84 2.72 1.22 -25.71
CA SER A 84 3.16 2.63 -25.56
C SER A 84 2.25 3.40 -24.62
N ASN A 85 2.79 4.45 -24.00
CA ASN A 85 2.09 5.28 -23.01
C ASN A 85 1.46 4.48 -21.87
N PHE A 86 2.13 3.41 -21.43
CA PHE A 86 1.64 2.59 -20.35
C PHE A 86 1.76 3.35 -19.02
N PRO A 87 0.68 3.46 -18.21
CA PRO A 87 0.70 4.26 -17.00
C PRO A 87 1.57 3.61 -15.92
N ILE A 88 2.47 4.40 -15.34
CA ILE A 88 3.36 4.00 -14.26
C ILE A 88 3.26 4.95 -13.06
N HIS A 89 3.62 4.46 -11.89
CA HIS A 89 3.60 5.19 -10.64
C HIS A 89 5.01 5.24 -10.04
N ILE A 90 5.62 6.43 -10.05
CA ILE A 90 6.99 6.61 -9.56
C ILE A 90 6.98 6.64 -8.03
N LYS A 91 7.84 5.83 -7.42
CA LYS A 91 8.04 5.84 -5.99
C LYS A 91 9.33 6.53 -5.59
N ILE A 92 9.23 7.47 -4.65
CA ILE A 92 10.37 8.17 -4.04
C ILE A 92 10.60 7.64 -2.63
N ASP A 93 11.83 7.33 -2.29
CA ASP A 93 12.22 7.03 -0.91
C ASP A 93 12.53 8.32 -0.17
N THR A 94 11.70 8.65 0.82
CA THR A 94 11.87 9.82 1.68
C THR A 94 12.27 9.44 3.10
N GLY A 95 12.76 8.20 3.31
CA GLY A 95 13.27 7.77 4.61
C GLY A 95 12.73 6.42 5.12
N MET A 96 11.97 5.67 4.32
CA MET A 96 11.59 4.31 4.66
C MET A 96 12.71 3.29 4.35
N HIS A 97 13.57 3.60 3.37
CA HIS A 97 14.72 2.80 2.93
C HIS A 97 14.36 1.35 2.58
N ARG A 98 13.24 1.20 1.83
CA ARG A 98 12.79 -0.11 1.34
C ARG A 98 12.78 -0.17 -0.17
N LEU A 99 12.01 0.67 -0.83
CA LEU A 99 11.90 0.81 -2.27
C LEU A 99 11.68 2.30 -2.60
N GLY A 100 12.20 2.76 -3.74
CA GLY A 100 12.01 4.12 -4.23
C GLY A 100 13.31 4.74 -4.73
N PHE A 101 13.18 5.67 -5.68
CA PHE A 101 14.30 6.51 -6.11
C PHE A 101 14.71 7.45 -4.97
N ALA A 102 16.00 7.67 -4.79
CA ALA A 102 16.47 8.73 -3.91
C ALA A 102 16.06 10.10 -4.49
N PRO A 103 15.76 11.11 -3.64
CA PRO A 103 15.45 12.46 -4.13
C PRO A 103 16.50 13.05 -5.08
N SER A 104 17.76 12.73 -4.88
CA SER A 104 18.88 13.14 -5.74
C SER A 104 18.86 12.50 -7.13
N GLU A 105 18.17 11.40 -7.32
CA GLU A 105 18.07 10.70 -8.62
C GLU A 105 16.95 11.27 -9.51
N ILE A 106 16.05 12.10 -8.97
CA ILE A 106 14.89 12.63 -9.71
C ILE A 106 15.26 13.38 -10.97
N PRO A 107 16.27 14.27 -11.00
CA PRO A 107 16.65 14.94 -12.25
C PRO A 107 17.10 13.96 -13.34
N GLN A 108 17.84 12.91 -12.99
CA GLN A 108 18.24 11.86 -13.94
C GLN A 108 17.04 11.05 -14.40
N LEU A 109 16.11 10.73 -13.50
CA LEU A 109 14.87 10.01 -13.82
C LEU A 109 14.03 10.80 -14.82
N VAL A 110 13.85 12.12 -14.61
CA VAL A 110 13.15 13.01 -15.55
C VAL A 110 13.76 12.91 -16.94
N GLN A 111 15.09 13.07 -17.05
CA GLN A 111 15.78 12.98 -18.34
C GLN A 111 15.58 11.62 -19.01
N ARG A 112 15.53 10.54 -18.24
CA ARG A 112 15.33 9.19 -18.77
C ARG A 112 13.90 8.99 -19.27
N LEU A 113 12.90 9.41 -18.48
CA LEU A 113 11.48 9.31 -18.84
C LEU A 113 11.12 10.16 -20.07
N GLN A 114 11.75 11.32 -20.25
CA GLN A 114 11.56 12.17 -21.44
C GLN A 114 12.10 11.57 -22.75
N LYS A 115 13.01 10.60 -22.68
CA LYS A 115 13.65 9.97 -23.84
C LYS A 115 12.97 8.68 -24.30
N GLN A 116 11.79 8.38 -23.79
CA GLN A 116 11.06 7.16 -24.14
C GLN A 116 9.56 7.46 -24.32
N SER A 117 8.83 6.54 -24.94
CA SER A 117 7.39 6.63 -25.19
C SER A 117 6.65 5.35 -24.76
N ALA A 118 7.36 4.41 -24.16
CA ALA A 118 6.77 3.16 -23.65
C ALA A 118 5.83 3.43 -22.47
N ASP A 119 6.26 4.31 -21.56
CA ASP A 119 5.55 4.59 -20.32
C ASP A 119 5.12 6.06 -20.22
N ILE A 120 4.06 6.30 -19.45
CA ILE A 120 3.62 7.63 -19.02
C ILE A 120 3.53 7.71 -17.50
N THR A 121 4.22 8.68 -16.91
CA THR A 121 4.17 8.90 -15.46
C THR A 121 2.79 9.40 -15.04
N ARG A 122 1.98 8.55 -14.45
CA ARG A 122 0.63 8.86 -13.99
C ARG A 122 0.65 9.50 -12.60
N SER A 123 1.44 8.96 -11.70
CA SER A 123 1.57 9.50 -10.35
C SER A 123 2.98 9.39 -9.81
N VAL A 124 3.24 10.16 -8.76
CA VAL A 124 4.44 10.07 -7.92
C VAL A 124 4.03 9.99 -6.46
N PHE A 125 4.70 9.12 -5.70
CA PHE A 125 4.35 8.93 -4.31
C PHE A 125 5.53 8.52 -3.42
N SER A 126 5.33 8.69 -2.12
CA SER A 126 6.20 8.12 -1.09
C SER A 126 5.35 7.49 0.02
N ARG A 127 5.98 7.06 1.10
CA ARG A 127 5.30 6.44 2.24
C ARG A 127 5.74 7.05 3.56
N LEU A 128 4.78 7.56 4.33
CA LEU A 128 5.02 7.99 5.70
C LEU A 128 5.27 6.76 6.59
N VAL A 129 6.32 6.83 7.40
CA VAL A 129 6.80 5.71 8.24
C VAL A 129 6.30 5.82 9.67
N GLY A 130 6.24 7.04 10.20
CA GLY A 130 5.91 7.30 11.61
C GLY A 130 4.73 8.23 11.80
N SER A 131 3.82 8.32 10.81
CA SER A 131 2.67 9.23 10.88
C SER A 131 1.64 8.87 11.97
N ASP A 132 1.73 7.70 12.56
CA ASP A 132 0.87 7.17 13.61
C ASP A 132 1.31 7.52 15.05
N ALA A 133 2.45 8.19 15.23
CA ALA A 133 2.96 8.50 16.57
C ALA A 133 3.62 9.89 16.65
N GLU A 134 3.23 10.70 17.63
CA GLU A 134 3.71 12.09 17.83
C GLU A 134 5.23 12.18 17.96
N ARG A 135 5.87 11.20 18.60
CA ARG A 135 7.34 11.15 18.75
C ARG A 135 8.09 11.19 17.42
N PHE A 136 7.43 10.91 16.31
CA PHE A 136 8.00 10.90 14.96
C PHE A 136 7.58 12.11 14.11
N ASP A 137 6.93 13.10 14.69
CA ASP A 137 6.38 14.25 13.94
C ASP A 137 7.45 15.01 13.17
N ALA A 138 8.60 15.26 13.78
CA ALA A 138 9.71 15.95 13.12
C ALA A 138 10.20 15.16 11.88
N PHE A 139 10.35 13.86 12.01
CA PHE A 139 10.73 12.99 10.92
C PHE A 139 9.64 12.93 9.82
N THR A 140 8.38 12.83 10.21
CA THR A 140 7.24 12.79 9.28
C THR A 140 7.14 14.09 8.47
N ARG A 141 7.32 15.26 9.10
CA ARG A 141 7.37 16.56 8.41
C ARG A 141 8.53 16.62 7.42
N HIS A 142 9.71 16.17 7.82
CA HIS A 142 10.85 16.08 6.91
C HIS A 142 10.59 15.16 5.70
N GLN A 143 9.92 14.02 5.90
CA GLN A 143 9.49 13.17 4.78
C GLN A 143 8.55 13.90 3.81
N ILE A 144 7.61 14.69 4.34
CA ILE A 144 6.64 15.47 3.54
C ILE A 144 7.37 16.54 2.74
N GLU A 145 8.25 17.33 3.36
CA GLU A 145 9.05 18.37 2.71
C GLU A 145 9.94 17.80 1.61
N THR A 146 10.63 16.69 1.90
CA THR A 146 11.47 15.97 0.94
C THR A 146 10.66 15.47 -0.25
N PHE A 147 9.48 14.91 0.00
CA PHE A 147 8.57 14.46 -1.05
C PHE A 147 8.06 15.62 -1.90
N GLU A 148 7.66 16.72 -1.28
CA GLU A 148 7.15 17.90 -1.97
C GLU A 148 8.21 18.46 -2.92
N ALA A 149 9.44 18.66 -2.47
CA ALA A 149 10.54 19.12 -3.30
C ALA A 149 10.83 18.18 -4.47
N ALA A 150 10.97 16.88 -4.21
CA ALA A 150 11.29 15.89 -5.24
C ALA A 150 10.14 15.71 -6.25
N SER A 151 8.88 15.68 -5.79
CA SER A 151 7.72 15.56 -6.68
C SER A 151 7.48 16.82 -7.52
N THR A 152 7.82 18.00 -7.01
CA THR A 152 7.80 19.24 -7.77
C THR A 152 8.83 19.20 -8.90
N THR A 153 10.08 18.82 -8.61
CA THR A 153 11.12 18.62 -9.61
C THR A 153 10.69 17.63 -10.70
N LEU A 154 10.03 16.53 -10.31
CA LEU A 154 9.49 15.57 -11.29
C LEU A 154 8.41 16.22 -12.16
N GLN A 155 7.44 16.93 -11.56
CA GLN A 155 6.35 17.60 -12.28
C GLN A 155 6.84 18.64 -13.29
N GLU A 156 7.87 19.42 -12.95
CA GLU A 156 8.46 20.42 -13.82
C GLU A 156 9.02 19.83 -15.13
N GLY A 157 9.39 18.55 -15.11
CA GLY A 157 9.84 17.82 -16.29
C GLY A 157 8.73 17.47 -17.29
N PHE A 158 7.45 17.62 -16.94
CA PHE A 158 6.34 17.15 -17.76
C PHE A 158 5.22 18.19 -17.88
N LYS A 159 4.58 18.22 -19.06
CA LYS A 159 3.45 19.12 -19.32
C LYS A 159 2.11 18.61 -18.77
N HIS A 160 1.95 17.29 -18.69
CA HIS A 160 0.76 16.67 -18.11
C HIS A 160 0.83 16.69 -16.59
N LYS A 161 -0.33 16.70 -15.95
CA LYS A 161 -0.39 16.64 -14.49
C LYS A 161 -0.01 15.25 -13.99
N ILE A 162 0.93 15.18 -13.06
CA ILE A 162 1.31 13.99 -12.31
C ILE A 162 0.61 14.03 -10.95
N ILE A 163 -0.15 13.00 -10.62
CA ILE A 163 -0.87 12.88 -9.34
C ILE A 163 0.15 12.67 -8.22
N ARG A 164 0.14 13.52 -7.19
CA ARG A 164 1.04 13.43 -6.04
C ARG A 164 0.32 12.85 -4.83
N HIS A 165 0.92 11.88 -4.15
CA HIS A 165 0.33 11.29 -2.95
C HIS A 165 1.35 10.70 -1.98
N ILE A 166 1.18 10.97 -0.67
CA ILE A 166 2.06 10.45 0.38
C ILE A 166 1.29 9.88 1.57
N CYS A 167 0.12 10.43 1.91
CA CYS A 167 -0.63 10.07 3.11
C CYS A 167 -1.16 8.64 3.07
N ASN A 168 -0.86 7.89 4.13
CA ASN A 168 -1.56 6.67 4.56
C ASN A 168 -2.71 7.03 5.52
N THR A 169 -3.40 6.05 6.13
CA THR A 169 -4.52 6.30 7.05
C THR A 169 -4.20 7.33 8.13
N ALA A 170 -3.10 7.18 8.87
CA ALA A 170 -2.70 8.14 9.91
C ALA A 170 -2.31 9.52 9.33
N GLY A 171 -1.67 9.52 8.15
CA GLY A 171 -1.31 10.76 7.46
C GLY A 171 -2.52 11.57 7.01
N ILE A 172 -3.61 10.93 6.62
CA ILE A 172 -4.87 11.59 6.25
C ILE A 172 -5.41 12.41 7.43
N GLU A 173 -5.39 11.84 8.63
CA GLU A 173 -5.90 12.47 9.84
C GLU A 173 -4.96 13.55 10.36
N ARG A 174 -3.68 13.23 10.51
CA ARG A 174 -2.72 14.06 11.24
C ARG A 174 -2.03 15.14 10.39
N TYR A 175 -1.98 14.95 9.08
CA TYR A 175 -1.28 15.86 8.15
C TYR A 175 -2.17 16.27 6.96
N PRO A 176 -3.31 16.93 7.19
CA PRO A 176 -4.25 17.29 6.12
C PRO A 176 -3.62 18.16 5.03
N GLY A 177 -2.62 18.98 5.36
CA GLY A 177 -1.87 19.77 4.37
C GLY A 177 -0.98 18.95 3.43
N ALA A 178 -0.73 17.66 3.74
CA ALA A 178 0.08 16.76 2.93
C ALA A 178 -0.75 15.75 2.11
N GLN A 179 -2.04 15.95 1.96
CA GLN A 179 -2.90 15.07 1.16
C GLN A 179 -2.64 15.17 -0.34
N PHE A 180 -2.09 16.30 -0.79
CA PHE A 180 -1.81 16.60 -2.20
C PHE A 180 -3.02 16.32 -3.11
N ASP A 181 -2.84 15.49 -4.16
CA ASP A 181 -3.89 15.18 -5.14
C ASP A 181 -4.67 13.89 -4.81
N MET A 182 -4.08 12.98 -4.03
CA MET A 182 -4.68 11.68 -3.70
C MET A 182 -4.16 11.18 -2.34
N VAL A 183 -4.95 10.37 -1.66
CA VAL A 183 -4.57 9.69 -0.42
C VAL A 183 -4.70 8.18 -0.58
N ARG A 184 -3.98 7.41 0.26
CA ARG A 184 -4.06 5.95 0.26
C ARG A 184 -4.66 5.46 1.56
N LEU A 185 -5.96 5.22 1.54
CA LEU A 185 -6.67 4.65 2.68
C LEU A 185 -6.45 3.12 2.70
N GLY A 186 -5.93 2.61 3.79
CA GLY A 186 -5.67 1.19 4.01
C GLY A 186 -6.42 0.68 5.23
N ILE A 187 -5.72 0.54 6.35
CA ILE A 187 -6.28 -0.04 7.58
C ILE A 187 -7.52 0.71 8.08
N GLY A 188 -7.64 2.00 7.79
CA GLY A 188 -8.80 2.81 8.13
C GLY A 188 -10.11 2.34 7.49
N LEU A 189 -10.06 1.69 6.31
CA LEU A 189 -11.25 1.07 5.69
C LEU A 189 -11.89 0.00 6.57
N TYR A 190 -11.11 -0.60 7.47
CA TYR A 190 -11.53 -1.69 8.35
C TYR A 190 -11.86 -1.23 9.76
N GLY A 191 -12.01 0.09 9.94
CA GLY A 191 -12.39 0.67 11.23
C GLY A 191 -11.24 0.84 12.22
N VAL A 192 -10.00 0.67 11.78
CA VAL A 192 -8.82 0.84 12.63
C VAL A 192 -8.27 2.26 12.46
N ASP A 193 -8.41 3.07 13.49
CA ASP A 193 -7.71 4.34 13.62
C ASP A 193 -6.33 4.08 14.25
N PRO A 194 -5.23 4.29 13.52
CA PRO A 194 -3.90 3.98 14.02
C PRO A 194 -3.39 4.96 15.07
N PHE A 195 -4.10 6.07 15.32
CA PHE A 195 -3.67 7.12 16.27
C PHE A 195 -4.51 7.16 17.54
N THR A 196 -5.82 7.34 17.42
CA THR A 196 -6.69 7.53 18.60
C THR A 196 -7.66 6.39 18.85
N ASN A 197 -7.92 5.58 17.84
CA ASN A 197 -8.90 4.50 17.84
C ASN A 197 -10.34 4.95 18.22
N LYS A 198 -10.66 6.24 17.99
CA LYS A 198 -11.91 6.86 18.47
C LYS A 198 -12.87 7.32 17.37
N MET A 199 -12.36 7.53 16.15
CA MET A 199 -13.13 8.20 15.09
C MET A 199 -13.72 7.25 14.05
N LEU A 200 -13.32 6.00 14.00
CA LEU A 200 -13.73 5.05 12.99
C LEU A 200 -14.67 4.00 13.58
N HIS A 201 -15.69 3.63 12.80
CA HIS A 201 -16.57 2.53 13.15
C HIS A 201 -15.87 1.19 12.91
N ASN A 202 -15.94 0.29 13.89
CA ASN A 202 -15.44 -1.07 13.72
C ASN A 202 -16.35 -1.84 12.75
N VAL A 203 -15.78 -2.30 11.64
CA VAL A 203 -16.51 -3.05 10.59
C VAL A 203 -16.16 -4.55 10.58
N THR A 204 -15.24 -4.98 11.46
CA THR A 204 -14.75 -6.36 11.48
C THR A 204 -15.05 -7.03 12.82
N THR A 205 -15.54 -8.27 12.79
CA THR A 205 -15.75 -9.08 13.97
C THR A 205 -15.01 -10.41 13.81
N LEU A 206 -14.04 -10.69 14.68
CA LEU A 206 -13.41 -12.01 14.79
C LEU A 206 -14.24 -12.88 15.71
N LYS A 207 -14.64 -14.06 15.21
CA LYS A 207 -15.39 -15.07 15.98
C LYS A 207 -14.66 -16.39 15.97
N THR A 208 -14.73 -17.11 17.08
CA THR A 208 -14.23 -18.47 17.19
C THR A 208 -15.17 -19.30 18.07
N THR A 209 -15.02 -20.64 18.01
CA THR A 209 -15.81 -21.55 18.83
C THR A 209 -14.95 -22.02 20.00
N ILE A 210 -15.53 -22.00 21.19
CA ILE A 210 -14.88 -22.63 22.35
C ILE A 210 -15.03 -24.17 22.22
N LEU A 211 -13.90 -24.85 22.12
CA LEU A 211 -13.86 -26.32 21.98
C LEU A 211 -14.06 -27.01 23.32
N GLN A 212 -13.44 -26.49 24.39
CA GLN A 212 -13.51 -27.04 25.74
C GLN A 212 -13.18 -25.94 26.75
N ILE A 213 -13.76 -26.10 27.96
CA ILE A 213 -13.42 -25.27 29.11
C ILE A 213 -12.87 -26.19 30.21
N HIS A 214 -11.76 -25.81 30.82
CA HIS A 214 -11.16 -26.47 32.00
C HIS A 214 -11.22 -25.53 33.18
N GLU A 215 -11.61 -26.08 34.35
CA GLU A 215 -11.39 -25.42 35.63
C GLU A 215 -9.98 -25.82 36.11
N VAL A 216 -9.10 -24.83 36.25
CA VAL A 216 -7.68 -25.06 36.58
C VAL A 216 -7.34 -24.29 37.84
N PRO A 217 -6.84 -24.97 38.90
CA PRO A 217 -6.47 -24.35 40.16
C PRO A 217 -5.34 -23.32 40.02
N ALA A 218 -5.25 -22.45 41.03
CA ALA A 218 -4.08 -21.60 41.19
C ALA A 218 -2.79 -22.42 41.27
N ASP A 219 -1.67 -21.82 40.91
CA ASP A 219 -0.32 -22.40 40.87
C ASP A 219 -0.10 -23.51 39.84
N GLU A 220 -1.14 -23.85 39.06
CA GLU A 220 -0.97 -24.69 37.88
C GLU A 220 -0.53 -23.89 36.65
N THR A 221 -0.18 -24.59 35.57
CA THR A 221 0.34 -23.96 34.36
C THR A 221 -0.41 -24.42 33.10
N VAL A 222 -0.49 -23.55 32.11
CA VAL A 222 -1.19 -23.77 30.85
C VAL A 222 -0.25 -23.63 29.64
N GLY A 223 -0.44 -24.48 28.66
CA GLY A 223 0.21 -24.42 27.35
C GLY A 223 1.62 -25.02 27.32
N TYR A 224 2.21 -24.92 26.13
CA TYR A 224 3.56 -25.46 25.88
C TYR A 224 4.62 -24.79 26.75
N SER A 225 5.58 -25.58 27.18
CA SER A 225 6.67 -25.17 28.09
C SER A 225 6.16 -24.59 29.42
N ARG A 226 4.91 -24.85 29.79
CA ARG A 226 4.29 -24.37 31.05
C ARG A 226 4.39 -22.85 31.24
N LYS A 227 4.32 -22.08 30.12
CA LYS A 227 4.53 -20.62 30.15
C LYS A 227 3.38 -19.84 30.79
N GLY A 228 2.16 -20.32 30.70
CA GLY A 228 1.00 -19.72 31.36
C GLY A 228 0.94 -20.10 32.82
N VAL A 229 1.40 -19.26 33.73
CA VAL A 229 1.32 -19.48 35.18
C VAL A 229 0.03 -18.86 35.70
N LEU A 230 -0.79 -19.66 36.42
CA LEU A 230 -2.04 -19.18 36.98
C LEU A 230 -1.82 -18.71 38.43
N THR A 231 -2.18 -17.48 38.73
CA THR A 231 -2.08 -16.88 40.07
C THR A 231 -3.39 -16.95 40.87
N ARG A 232 -4.42 -17.55 40.27
CA ARG A 232 -5.75 -17.74 40.87
C ARG A 232 -6.46 -18.92 40.19
N ASP A 233 -7.47 -19.50 40.82
CA ASP A 233 -8.37 -20.45 40.17
C ASP A 233 -8.97 -19.84 38.91
N SER A 234 -8.86 -20.52 37.79
CA SER A 234 -9.14 -19.96 36.47
C SER A 234 -9.94 -20.92 35.60
N ARG A 235 -10.77 -20.34 34.73
CA ARG A 235 -11.43 -21.08 33.65
C ARG A 235 -10.64 -20.86 32.38
N ILE A 236 -10.11 -21.93 31.82
CA ILE A 236 -9.28 -21.89 30.59
C ILE A 236 -10.08 -22.47 29.43
N ALA A 237 -10.30 -21.64 28.40
CA ALA A 237 -10.97 -22.06 27.18
C ALA A 237 -9.96 -22.43 26.09
N ALA A 238 -10.11 -23.62 25.52
CA ALA A 238 -9.40 -24.01 24.28
C ALA A 238 -10.21 -23.55 23.08
N ILE A 239 -9.55 -22.85 22.15
CA ILE A 239 -10.16 -22.35 20.93
C ILE A 239 -9.29 -22.72 19.71
N PRO A 240 -9.88 -22.99 18.53
CA PRO A 240 -9.13 -23.18 17.29
C PRO A 240 -8.75 -21.80 16.72
N ILE A 241 -7.47 -21.58 16.54
CA ILE A 241 -6.92 -20.38 15.87
C ILE A 241 -5.92 -20.84 14.82
#